data_1938921173ac70f1aa02ba5e51fc8767
#
_entry.id   1938921173ac70f1aa02ba5e51fc8767
#
_cell.length_a   1.000
_cell.length_b   1.000
_cell.length_c   1.000
_cell.angle_alpha   90.00
_cell.angle_beta   90.00
_cell.angle_gamma   90.00
#
_symmetry.space_group_name_H-M   'P 1'
#
loop_
_entity.id
_entity.type
_entity.pdbx_description
1 polymer ?
#
loop_
_entity_poly.entity_id
_entity_poly.type
_entity_poly.pdbx_seq_one_letter_code
_entity_poly.pdbx_strand_id
1 'polypeptide(L)'
;MSAKALGGGMPIGAFISSSKIMKSIEDKPILGHITTFGGHPVCCAAGNASLNYIEKYQLLDKVSEKEALFRKLLVHPKIKKTSGKGLMLSIELDNFDEVERTMKRCMEHGVIIDWFLYNTNCLRISPPLIISNSEIHKVCKTILKSLD
;
A
#
# COMPACT_ATOMS: atom_id res chain seq x y z
N MET A 1 11.07 -9.44 -3.11
CA MET A 1 11.16 -8.22 -3.95
C MET A 1 10.54 -7.07 -3.20
N SER A 2 11.12 -5.89 -3.32
CA SER A 2 10.63 -4.63 -2.76
C SER A 2 10.68 -3.55 -3.83
N ALA A 3 9.68 -2.66 -3.85
CA ALA A 3 9.59 -1.57 -4.81
C ALA A 3 8.62 -0.50 -4.28
N LYS A 4 8.14 0.39 -5.14
CA LYS A 4 7.12 1.42 -4.82
C LYS A 4 7.55 2.31 -3.64
N ALA A 5 6.94 2.16 -2.46
CA ALA A 5 7.23 2.93 -1.27
C ALA A 5 8.70 2.83 -0.78
N LEU A 6 9.45 1.80 -1.20
CA LEU A 6 10.86 1.65 -0.84
C LEU A 6 11.68 2.89 -1.14
N GLY A 7 11.40 3.54 -2.27
CA GLY A 7 12.16 4.71 -2.72
C GLY A 7 11.84 6.02 -2.02
N GLY A 8 10.85 6.06 -1.12
CA GLY A 8 10.48 7.30 -0.44
C GLY A 8 10.10 8.45 -1.39
N GLY A 9 9.54 8.13 -2.57
CA GLY A 9 9.21 9.06 -3.65
C GLY A 9 10.13 8.96 -4.88
N MET A 10 11.28 8.31 -4.77
CA MET A 10 12.19 8.07 -5.89
C MET A 10 12.03 6.65 -6.46
N PRO A 11 12.23 6.44 -7.78
CA PRO A 11 12.08 5.14 -8.40
C PRO A 11 13.24 4.20 -8.00
N ILE A 12 12.92 3.19 -7.21
CA ILE A 12 13.88 2.12 -6.85
C ILE A 12 13.12 0.80 -6.65
N GLY A 13 13.75 -0.28 -7.07
CA GLY A 13 13.33 -1.64 -6.76
C GLY A 13 14.50 -2.45 -6.24
N ALA A 14 14.23 -3.43 -5.40
CA ALA A 14 15.23 -4.34 -4.89
C ALA A 14 14.68 -5.77 -4.84
N PHE A 15 15.53 -6.73 -5.04
CA PHE A 15 15.26 -8.12 -4.70
C PHE A 15 16.41 -8.66 -3.86
N ILE A 16 16.07 -9.55 -2.93
CA ILE A 16 17.01 -10.13 -2.00
C ILE A 16 16.86 -11.64 -2.11
N SER A 17 17.98 -12.35 -2.19
CA SER A 17 17.99 -13.80 -2.22
C SER A 17 19.26 -14.35 -1.56
N SER A 18 19.36 -15.68 -1.45
CA SER A 18 20.57 -16.32 -0.95
C SER A 18 21.73 -16.11 -1.93
N SER A 19 22.96 -16.08 -1.41
CA SER A 19 24.18 -15.98 -2.23
C SER A 19 24.23 -17.05 -3.33
N LYS A 20 23.77 -18.28 -3.05
CA LYS A 20 23.69 -19.37 -4.04
C LYS A 20 22.83 -19.01 -5.25
N ILE A 21 21.66 -18.40 -5.01
CA ILE A 21 20.73 -18.00 -6.09
C ILE A 21 21.28 -16.77 -6.81
N MET A 22 21.83 -15.80 -6.09
CA MET A 22 22.42 -14.61 -6.71
C MET A 22 23.58 -14.96 -7.67
N LYS A 23 24.43 -15.91 -7.29
CA LYS A 23 25.52 -16.39 -8.15
C LYS A 23 25.06 -17.00 -9.47
N SER A 24 23.83 -17.49 -9.57
CA SER A 24 23.31 -18.08 -10.82
C SER A 24 23.14 -17.06 -11.95
N ILE A 25 23.11 -15.76 -11.63
CA ILE A 25 23.00 -14.66 -12.61
C ILE A 25 24.28 -13.82 -12.72
N GLU A 26 25.36 -14.23 -12.04
CA GLU A 26 26.62 -13.49 -11.97
C GLU A 26 27.42 -13.59 -13.27
N ASP A 27 27.51 -14.79 -13.84
CA ASP A 27 28.37 -15.10 -14.98
C ASP A 27 27.62 -15.21 -16.32
N LYS A 28 26.38 -15.71 -16.32
CA LYS A 28 25.60 -15.96 -17.54
C LYS A 28 24.13 -15.62 -17.34
N PRO A 29 23.55 -14.76 -18.18
CA PRO A 29 24.22 -13.98 -19.26
C PRO A 29 25.12 -12.91 -18.69
N ILE A 30 26.22 -12.60 -19.40
CA ILE A 30 27.12 -11.49 -19.06
C ILE A 30 26.30 -10.21 -18.94
N LEU A 31 26.43 -9.49 -17.80
CA LEU A 31 25.68 -8.27 -17.47
C LEU A 31 24.14 -8.43 -17.45
N GLY A 32 23.62 -9.66 -17.39
CA GLY A 32 22.17 -9.92 -17.43
C GLY A 32 21.42 -9.42 -16.20
N HIS A 33 22.12 -9.03 -15.13
CA HIS A 33 21.55 -8.54 -13.87
C HIS A 33 21.63 -7.02 -13.70
N ILE A 34 22.21 -6.29 -14.67
CA ILE A 34 22.36 -4.83 -14.58
C ILE A 34 21.25 -4.08 -15.33
N THR A 35 21.02 -2.86 -14.89
CA THR A 35 20.15 -1.88 -15.55
C THR A 35 20.86 -0.54 -15.60
N THR A 36 20.52 0.30 -16.58
CA THR A 36 21.18 1.61 -16.79
C THR A 36 21.17 2.49 -15.52
N PHE A 37 20.08 2.47 -14.77
CA PHE A 37 19.93 3.28 -13.56
C PHE A 37 19.89 2.45 -12.28
N GLY A 38 20.27 1.17 -12.33
CA GLY A 38 20.38 0.32 -11.15
C GLY A 38 21.40 0.90 -10.15
N GLY A 39 21.02 1.02 -8.89
CA GLY A 39 21.87 1.60 -7.87
C GLY A 39 22.11 3.11 -7.98
N HIS A 40 21.24 3.86 -8.65
CA HIS A 40 21.36 5.31 -8.77
C HIS A 40 21.48 5.97 -7.38
N PRO A 41 22.54 6.79 -7.13
CA PRO A 41 22.84 7.28 -5.78
C PRO A 41 21.69 8.02 -5.09
N VAL A 42 20.98 8.87 -5.83
CA VAL A 42 19.83 9.64 -5.29
C VAL A 42 18.70 8.69 -4.88
N CYS A 43 18.39 7.69 -5.72
CA CYS A 43 17.33 6.72 -5.41
C CYS A 43 17.71 5.84 -4.21
N CYS A 44 18.98 5.42 -4.12
CA CYS A 44 19.50 4.66 -2.99
C CYS A 44 19.48 5.47 -1.69
N ALA A 45 19.87 6.74 -1.74
CA ALA A 45 19.81 7.64 -0.59
C ALA A 45 18.37 7.86 -0.10
N ALA A 46 17.43 8.06 -1.03
CA ALA A 46 16.01 8.21 -0.70
C ALA A 46 15.43 6.93 -0.09
N GLY A 47 15.74 5.76 -0.66
CA GLY A 47 15.33 4.46 -0.12
C GLY A 47 15.88 4.22 1.30
N ASN A 48 17.15 4.52 1.51
CA ASN A 48 17.77 4.42 2.84
C ASN A 48 17.14 5.37 3.85
N ALA A 49 16.88 6.62 3.46
CA ALA A 49 16.18 7.58 4.30
C ALA A 49 14.76 7.11 4.68
N SER A 50 14.03 6.51 3.72
CA SER A 50 12.70 5.94 3.95
C SER A 50 12.73 4.81 4.97
N LEU A 51 13.66 3.86 4.85
CA LEU A 51 13.82 2.75 5.79
C LEU A 51 14.21 3.25 7.19
N ASN A 52 15.21 4.12 7.27
CA ASN A 52 15.64 4.71 8.54
C ASN A 52 14.52 5.48 9.24
N TYR A 53 13.64 6.13 8.48
CA TYR A 53 12.48 6.82 9.04
C TYR A 53 11.48 5.84 9.67
N ILE A 54 11.18 4.73 8.98
CA ILE A 54 10.28 3.69 9.48
C ILE A 54 10.81 3.10 10.80
N GLU A 55 12.12 2.79 10.85
CA GLU A 55 12.78 2.24 12.05
C GLU A 55 12.83 3.27 13.19
N LYS A 56 13.32 4.47 12.90
CA LYS A 56 13.48 5.55 13.92
C LYS A 56 12.19 5.89 14.62
N TYR A 57 11.07 5.91 13.91
CA TYR A 57 9.76 6.26 14.45
C TYR A 57 8.91 5.05 14.80
N GLN A 58 9.47 3.84 14.71
CA GLN A 58 8.82 2.57 15.07
C GLN A 58 7.41 2.47 14.44
N LEU A 59 7.30 2.85 13.16
CA LEU A 59 6.00 2.97 12.50
C LEU A 59 5.24 1.64 12.42
N LEU A 60 5.95 0.51 12.41
CA LEU A 60 5.36 -0.82 12.31
C LEU A 60 4.61 -1.22 13.59
N ASP A 61 5.02 -0.73 14.75
CA ASP A 61 4.43 -1.10 16.05
C ASP A 61 2.96 -0.65 16.17
N LYS A 62 2.61 0.44 15.47
CA LYS A 62 1.26 1.01 15.47
C LYS A 62 0.34 0.46 14.38
N VAL A 63 0.84 -0.40 13.50
CA VAL A 63 0.07 -0.90 12.35
C VAL A 63 -1.13 -1.75 12.79
N SER A 64 -0.94 -2.62 13.78
CA SER A 64 -2.03 -3.48 14.28
C SER A 64 -3.16 -2.68 14.95
N GLU A 65 -2.83 -1.62 15.68
CA GLU A 65 -3.82 -0.72 16.29
C GLU A 65 -4.62 0.01 15.22
N LYS A 66 -3.94 0.53 14.19
CA LYS A 66 -4.59 1.23 13.07
C LYS A 66 -5.46 0.28 12.24
N GLU A 67 -5.01 -0.96 12.02
CA GLU A 67 -5.83 -2.00 11.37
C GLU A 67 -7.12 -2.24 12.16
N ALA A 68 -7.02 -2.44 13.48
CA ALA A 68 -8.18 -2.66 14.35
C ALA A 68 -9.15 -1.48 14.28
N LEU A 69 -8.64 -0.24 14.23
CA LEU A 69 -9.45 0.96 14.11
C LEU A 69 -10.19 1.02 12.76
N PHE A 70 -9.52 0.73 11.65
CA PHE A 70 -10.19 0.62 10.33
C PHE A 70 -11.29 -0.42 10.34
N ARG A 71 -11.02 -1.63 10.84
CA ARG A 71 -12.01 -2.72 10.90
C ARG A 71 -13.21 -2.36 11.77
N LYS A 72 -12.97 -1.65 12.89
CA LYS A 72 -14.04 -1.18 13.78
C LYS A 72 -14.94 -0.14 13.11
N LEU A 73 -14.36 0.76 12.32
CA LEU A 73 -15.08 1.87 11.72
C LEU A 73 -15.77 1.50 10.39
N LEU A 74 -15.18 0.60 9.61
CA LEU A 74 -15.69 0.20 8.28
C LEU A 74 -16.76 -0.89 8.41
N VAL A 75 -17.89 -0.51 9.00
CA VAL A 75 -19.08 -1.36 9.15
C VAL A 75 -20.26 -0.71 8.42
N HIS A 76 -20.79 -1.38 7.40
CA HIS A 76 -21.90 -0.88 6.57
C HIS A 76 -22.64 -2.07 5.94
N PRO A 77 -23.98 -2.01 5.73
CA PRO A 77 -24.74 -3.11 5.12
C PRO A 77 -24.25 -3.56 3.74
N LYS A 78 -23.71 -2.65 2.93
CA LYS A 78 -23.13 -2.95 1.62
C LYS A 78 -21.75 -3.59 1.66
N ILE A 79 -21.07 -3.58 2.81
CA ILE A 79 -19.76 -4.23 2.96
C ILE A 79 -19.98 -5.70 3.30
N LYS A 80 -19.72 -6.58 2.33
CA LYS A 80 -19.85 -8.03 2.50
C LYS A 80 -18.75 -8.61 3.37
N LYS A 81 -17.52 -8.12 3.17
CA LYS A 81 -16.33 -8.65 3.84
C LYS A 81 -15.23 -7.60 3.91
N THR A 82 -14.49 -7.59 5.00
CA THR A 82 -13.24 -6.87 5.14
C THR A 82 -12.09 -7.87 5.26
N SER A 83 -11.15 -7.83 4.32
CA SER A 83 -10.00 -8.73 4.24
C SER A 83 -8.68 -7.95 4.28
N GLY A 84 -7.56 -8.68 4.37
CA GLY A 84 -6.22 -8.09 4.38
C GLY A 84 -5.57 -8.12 5.76
N LYS A 85 -4.41 -7.47 5.88
CA LYS A 85 -3.61 -7.39 7.11
C LYS A 85 -2.88 -6.07 7.19
N GLY A 86 -2.76 -5.52 8.39
CA GLY A 86 -2.11 -4.24 8.64
C GLY A 86 -2.84 -3.10 7.90
N LEU A 87 -2.09 -2.27 7.22
CA LEU A 87 -2.63 -1.17 6.41
C LEU A 87 -2.78 -1.53 4.91
N MET A 88 -2.92 -2.80 4.58
CA MET A 88 -3.33 -3.29 3.26
C MET A 88 -4.64 -4.05 3.43
N LEU A 89 -5.74 -3.32 3.41
CA LEU A 89 -7.09 -3.86 3.60
C LEU A 89 -7.93 -3.74 2.33
N SER A 90 -8.94 -4.57 2.24
CA SER A 90 -9.99 -4.49 1.23
C SER A 90 -11.36 -4.55 1.86
N ILE A 91 -12.31 -3.82 1.30
CA ILE A 91 -13.74 -3.99 1.56
C ILE A 91 -14.41 -4.48 0.28
N GLU A 92 -15.12 -5.59 0.38
CA GLU A 92 -15.83 -6.23 -0.73
C GLU A 92 -17.26 -5.70 -0.80
N LEU A 93 -17.67 -5.26 -1.99
CA LEU A 93 -19.02 -4.79 -2.32
C LEU A 93 -19.70 -5.79 -3.27
N ASP A 94 -20.94 -5.51 -3.69
CA ASP A 94 -21.70 -6.42 -4.54
C ASP A 94 -21.11 -6.60 -5.94
N ASN A 95 -20.66 -5.51 -6.56
CA ASN A 95 -20.18 -5.50 -7.93
C ASN A 95 -19.22 -4.31 -8.18
N PHE A 96 -18.61 -4.30 -9.36
CA PHE A 96 -17.66 -3.26 -9.76
C PHE A 96 -18.32 -1.88 -9.91
N ASP A 97 -19.56 -1.80 -10.34
CA ASP A 97 -20.26 -0.52 -10.52
C ASP A 97 -20.41 0.22 -9.18
N GLU A 98 -20.67 -0.51 -8.09
CA GLU A 98 -20.69 0.06 -6.74
C GLU A 98 -19.30 0.52 -6.29
N VAL A 99 -18.26 -0.25 -6.61
CA VAL A 99 -16.86 0.13 -6.33
C VAL A 99 -16.51 1.42 -7.06
N GLU A 100 -16.79 1.49 -8.37
CA GLU A 100 -16.49 2.68 -9.19
C GLU A 100 -17.24 3.91 -8.69
N ARG A 101 -18.53 3.78 -8.41
CA ARG A 101 -19.35 4.87 -7.87
C ARG A 101 -18.81 5.37 -6.54
N THR A 102 -18.46 4.45 -5.63
CA THR A 102 -17.92 4.78 -4.31
C THR A 102 -16.57 5.49 -4.43
N MET A 103 -15.70 5.04 -5.35
CA MET A 103 -14.43 5.69 -5.62
C MET A 103 -14.61 7.14 -6.11
N LYS A 104 -15.51 7.37 -7.08
CA LYS A 104 -15.81 8.71 -7.61
C LYS A 104 -16.27 9.65 -6.48
N ARG A 105 -17.22 9.19 -5.66
CA ARG A 105 -17.72 9.97 -4.52
C ARG A 105 -16.65 10.23 -3.45
N CYS A 106 -15.81 9.24 -3.14
CA CYS A 106 -14.69 9.43 -2.23
C CYS A 106 -13.75 10.53 -2.74
N MET A 107 -13.44 10.51 -4.03
CA MET A 107 -12.56 11.49 -4.67
C MET A 107 -13.15 12.92 -4.62
N GLU A 108 -14.46 13.07 -4.85
CA GLU A 108 -15.17 14.34 -4.70
C GLU A 108 -15.09 14.91 -3.26
N HIS A 109 -14.93 14.02 -2.28
CA HIS A 109 -14.79 14.39 -0.87
C HIS A 109 -13.34 14.37 -0.37
N GLY A 110 -12.37 14.36 -1.28
CA GLY A 110 -10.93 14.48 -0.99
C GLY A 110 -10.27 13.21 -0.46
N VAL A 111 -10.85 12.03 -0.72
CA VAL A 111 -10.27 10.73 -0.38
C VAL A 111 -9.97 9.96 -1.66
N ILE A 112 -8.68 9.76 -1.95
CA ILE A 112 -8.23 8.92 -3.06
C ILE A 112 -8.23 7.47 -2.59
N ILE A 113 -9.00 6.64 -3.25
CA ILE A 113 -9.12 5.21 -3.01
C ILE A 113 -9.18 4.48 -4.35
N ASP A 114 -8.81 3.21 -4.38
CA ASP A 114 -8.70 2.44 -5.61
C ASP A 114 -9.29 1.03 -5.42
N TRP A 115 -9.45 0.26 -6.50
CA TRP A 115 -9.86 -1.14 -6.44
C TRP A 115 -8.65 -2.09 -6.39
N PHE A 116 -8.88 -3.36 -6.06
CA PHE A 116 -7.86 -4.40 -6.20
C PHE A 116 -7.81 -4.94 -7.63
N LEU A 117 -6.61 -4.99 -8.22
CA LEU A 117 -6.37 -5.48 -9.59
C LEU A 117 -6.92 -6.88 -9.87
N TYR A 118 -6.90 -7.76 -8.86
CA TYR A 118 -7.30 -9.17 -9.00
C TYR A 118 -8.72 -9.46 -8.49
N ASN A 119 -9.40 -8.45 -7.91
CA ASN A 119 -10.80 -8.53 -7.51
C ASN A 119 -11.42 -7.14 -7.60
N THR A 120 -12.06 -6.88 -8.73
CA THR A 120 -12.65 -5.57 -9.05
C THR A 120 -13.80 -5.18 -8.12
N ASN A 121 -14.43 -6.15 -7.45
CA ASN A 121 -15.49 -5.89 -6.47
C ASN A 121 -14.98 -5.39 -5.11
N CYS A 122 -13.66 -5.20 -4.98
CA CYS A 122 -13.04 -4.77 -3.74
C CYS A 122 -12.43 -3.37 -3.85
N LEU A 123 -12.81 -2.47 -2.95
CA LEU A 123 -12.06 -1.24 -2.67
C LEU A 123 -10.81 -1.55 -1.88
N ARG A 124 -9.68 -0.97 -2.27
CA ARG A 124 -8.39 -1.11 -1.61
C ARG A 124 -8.13 0.03 -0.64
N ILE A 125 -7.81 -0.30 0.59
CA ILE A 125 -7.42 0.64 1.64
C ILE A 125 -5.93 0.43 1.92
N SER A 126 -5.11 1.38 1.50
CA SER A 126 -3.64 1.31 1.65
C SER A 126 -3.06 2.70 1.99
N PRO A 127 -3.39 3.24 3.16
CA PRO A 127 -2.91 4.55 3.58
C PRO A 127 -1.41 4.50 3.92
N PRO A 128 -0.74 5.66 3.97
CA PRO A 128 0.64 5.72 4.44
C PRO A 128 0.75 5.28 5.90
N LEU A 129 1.90 4.69 6.29
CA LEU A 129 2.14 4.22 7.66
C LEU A 129 1.99 5.32 8.73
N ILE A 130 2.22 6.59 8.34
CA ILE A 130 2.12 7.76 9.22
C ILE A 130 0.69 8.24 9.46
N ILE A 131 -0.33 7.67 8.81
CA ILE A 131 -1.73 8.09 8.98
C ILE A 131 -2.09 8.17 10.47
N SER A 132 -2.69 9.28 10.89
CA SER A 132 -3.16 9.48 12.25
C SER A 132 -4.55 8.86 12.49
N ASN A 133 -4.90 8.62 13.75
CA ASN A 133 -6.22 8.10 14.11
C ASN A 133 -7.35 9.06 13.69
N SER A 134 -7.12 10.38 13.75
CA SER A 134 -8.09 11.39 13.30
C SER A 134 -8.34 11.32 11.79
N GLU A 135 -7.28 11.10 11.00
CA GLU A 135 -7.39 10.89 9.56
C GLU A 135 -8.10 9.57 9.24
N ILE A 136 -7.84 8.50 9.97
CA ILE A 136 -8.57 7.22 9.83
C ILE A 136 -10.08 7.44 10.04
N HIS A 137 -10.47 8.15 11.10
CA HIS A 137 -11.88 8.50 11.34
C HIS A 137 -12.49 9.29 10.19
N LYS A 138 -11.78 10.31 9.69
CA LYS A 138 -12.23 11.12 8.56
C LYS A 138 -12.41 10.29 7.29
N VAL A 139 -11.40 9.49 6.94
CA VAL A 139 -11.42 8.63 5.74
C VAL A 139 -12.54 7.60 5.82
N CYS A 140 -12.67 6.88 6.94
CA CYS A 140 -13.74 5.90 7.12
C CYS A 140 -15.13 6.53 7.01
N LYS A 141 -15.35 7.69 7.64
CA LYS A 141 -16.60 8.44 7.52
C LYS A 141 -16.92 8.81 6.07
N THR A 142 -15.91 9.25 5.30
CA THR A 142 -16.08 9.57 3.88
C THR A 142 -16.42 8.34 3.07
N ILE A 143 -15.73 7.22 3.28
CA ILE A 143 -16.00 5.96 2.58
C ILE A 143 -17.45 5.50 2.87
N LEU A 144 -17.86 5.46 4.13
CA LEU A 144 -19.21 5.02 4.52
C LEU A 144 -20.27 5.91 3.89
N LYS A 145 -20.12 7.25 3.94
CA LYS A 145 -21.04 8.19 3.29
C LYS A 145 -21.07 8.01 1.77
N SER A 146 -20.01 7.55 1.17
CA SER A 146 -19.93 7.34 -0.29
C SER A 146 -20.59 6.03 -0.72
N LEU A 147 -20.84 5.11 0.22
CA LEU A 147 -21.61 3.88 -0.01
C LEU A 147 -23.12 4.10 -0.01
N ASP A 148 -23.62 5.11 0.69
CA ASP A 148 -25.05 5.48 0.69
C ASP A 148 -25.49 6.02 -0.69
#